data_b5ef79f53e433859e133f94c4aa341b8
#
_entry.id   b5ef79f53e433859e133f94c4aa341b8
#
_cell.length_a   1.000
_cell.length_b   1.000
_cell.length_c   1.000
_cell.angle_alpha   90.00
_cell.angle_beta   90.00
_cell.angle_gamma   90.00
#
_symmetry.space_group_name_H-M   'P 1'
#
loop_
_entity.id
_entity.type
_entity.pdbx_description
1 polymer ?
#
loop_
_entity_poly.entity_id
_entity_poly.type
_entity_poly.pdbx_seq_one_letter_code
_entity_poly.pdbx_strand_id
1 'polypeptide(L)'
;MERNEVAREWGQRNAGQWVALQVVVYFQVVESRSPSRVGGEFSEPFLLLSIQRPLMLPRAEIFPNVIELNFQARKRLGCCVYLVFNGPDWMLIDIGYDDTVDEIIGLIRKMDFSLANCRYLIATHADVDHSQGFKRAKTLLPSAVAVGHPEAIELLRTGDRIVTFAEISAQGISIEMPPVQFDRAINEGDVLKLGDKQIEVWHTPGHTNGQLSFRMGNLLFSADNIYRDGCVGNIDAHHGSDIPDFIKSLTRIRDSDVEWLLPSHGPAFRKDNALIESALARLDRYQHMADFGTCAVDWPLLDEWEDELTRGVLPTKN
;
A
#
# COMPACT_ATOMS: atom_id res chain seq x y z
N MET A 1 -35.04 -4.65 13.14
CA MET A 1 -34.86 -5.84 12.25
C MET A 1 -34.46 -5.50 10.82
N GLU A 2 -34.79 -4.34 10.31
CA GLU A 2 -34.50 -3.97 8.88
C GLU A 2 -33.06 -3.59 8.54
N ARG A 3 -32.23 -3.18 9.49
CA ARG A 3 -30.82 -2.79 9.21
C ARG A 3 -29.87 -3.96 8.98
N ASN A 4 -30.23 -5.16 9.43
CA ASN A 4 -29.37 -6.35 9.26
C ASN A 4 -29.61 -7.09 7.93
N GLU A 5 -30.72 -6.86 7.26
CA GLU A 5 -31.00 -7.46 5.95
C GLU A 5 -30.27 -6.73 4.82
N VAL A 6 -30.21 -5.40 4.86
CA VAL A 6 -29.50 -4.60 3.85
C VAL A 6 -27.99 -4.90 3.86
N ALA A 7 -27.38 -5.10 5.02
CA ALA A 7 -25.96 -5.46 5.12
C ALA A 7 -25.66 -6.88 4.63
N ARG A 8 -26.61 -7.82 4.81
CA ARG A 8 -26.47 -9.20 4.27
C ARG A 8 -26.65 -9.24 2.75
N GLU A 9 -27.60 -8.49 2.21
CA GLU A 9 -27.80 -8.40 0.77
C GLU A 9 -26.64 -7.70 0.06
N TRP A 10 -25.99 -6.72 0.67
CA TRP A 10 -24.82 -6.05 0.12
C TRP A 10 -23.59 -6.97 0.13
N GLY A 11 -23.35 -7.71 1.20
CA GLY A 11 -22.28 -8.69 1.32
C GLY A 11 -22.44 -9.88 0.36
N GLN A 12 -23.68 -10.34 0.10
CA GLN A 12 -23.92 -11.44 -0.83
C GLN A 12 -23.87 -11.03 -2.31
N ARG A 13 -24.26 -9.81 -2.66
CA ARG A 13 -24.13 -9.30 -4.03
C ARG A 13 -22.69 -9.07 -4.45
N ASN A 14 -21.81 -8.70 -3.54
CA ASN A 14 -20.40 -8.43 -3.85
C ASN A 14 -19.50 -9.66 -3.76
N ALA A 15 -19.83 -10.67 -2.95
CA ALA A 15 -19.07 -11.91 -2.89
C ALA A 15 -19.04 -12.67 -4.23
N GLY A 16 -20.06 -12.49 -5.08
CA GLY A 16 -20.10 -13.07 -6.44
C GLY A 16 -19.32 -12.28 -7.50
N GLN A 17 -19.07 -10.98 -7.28
CA GLN A 17 -18.36 -10.13 -8.23
C GLN A 17 -16.84 -10.17 -8.09
N TRP A 18 -16.31 -10.59 -6.95
CA TRP A 18 -14.87 -10.75 -6.73
C TRP A 18 -14.21 -11.85 -7.58
N VAL A 19 -14.99 -12.78 -8.12
CA VAL A 19 -14.51 -13.85 -9.02
C VAL A 19 -14.46 -13.38 -10.49
N ALA A 20 -15.07 -12.25 -10.84
CA ALA A 20 -15.29 -11.85 -12.23
C ALA A 20 -14.31 -10.80 -12.79
N LEU A 21 -13.37 -10.25 -11.99
CA LEU A 21 -12.33 -9.34 -12.47
C LEU A 21 -10.98 -10.02 -12.67
N GLN A 22 -10.99 -11.31 -13.02
CA GLN A 22 -9.93 -11.87 -13.85
C GLN A 22 -10.12 -11.29 -15.25
N VAL A 23 -9.39 -10.22 -15.57
CA VAL A 23 -9.27 -9.75 -16.94
C VAL A 23 -8.54 -10.83 -17.73
N VAL A 24 -9.31 -11.77 -18.28
CA VAL A 24 -8.82 -12.67 -19.31
C VAL A 24 -8.72 -11.84 -20.58
N VAL A 25 -7.53 -11.35 -20.87
CA VAL A 25 -7.23 -10.76 -22.17
C VAL A 25 -7.21 -11.89 -23.19
N TYR A 26 -8.34 -12.15 -23.83
CA TYR A 26 -8.39 -12.96 -25.03
C TYR A 26 -7.81 -12.13 -26.17
N PHE A 27 -6.60 -12.44 -26.61
CA PHE A 27 -6.14 -12.08 -27.94
C PHE A 27 -6.94 -12.93 -28.93
N GLN A 28 -7.97 -12.38 -29.54
CA GLN A 28 -8.50 -12.95 -30.78
C GLN A 28 -7.47 -12.67 -31.89
N VAL A 29 -6.71 -13.68 -32.20
CA VAL A 29 -5.97 -13.73 -33.47
C VAL A 29 -7.03 -13.92 -34.56
N VAL A 30 -7.33 -12.83 -35.27
CA VAL A 30 -8.12 -12.93 -36.50
C VAL A 30 -7.19 -13.45 -37.58
N GLU A 31 -7.26 -14.76 -37.86
CA GLU A 31 -6.66 -15.32 -39.05
C GLU A 31 -7.34 -14.71 -40.29
N SER A 32 -6.58 -13.89 -41.01
CA SER A 32 -6.98 -13.39 -42.32
C SER A 32 -6.92 -14.54 -43.33
N ARG A 33 -8.07 -15.11 -43.68
CA ARG A 33 -8.17 -15.98 -44.85
C ARG A 33 -7.95 -15.15 -46.11
N SER A 34 -6.97 -15.53 -46.89
CA SER A 34 -6.70 -14.97 -48.20
C SER A 34 -7.89 -15.15 -49.13
N PRO A 35 -8.37 -14.11 -49.85
CA PRO A 35 -9.35 -14.32 -50.91
C PRO A 35 -8.68 -14.79 -52.19
N SER A 36 -9.25 -15.80 -52.78
CA SER A 36 -8.96 -16.29 -54.14
C SER A 36 -9.30 -15.21 -55.22
N ARG A 37 -8.41 -15.09 -56.18
CA ARG A 37 -8.55 -14.22 -57.36
C ARG A 37 -9.81 -14.54 -58.18
N VAL A 38 -10.63 -13.54 -58.44
CA VAL A 38 -11.41 -13.39 -59.69
C VAL A 38 -11.43 -11.91 -60.03
N GLY A 39 -11.16 -11.59 -61.32
CA GLY A 39 -10.86 -10.26 -61.82
C GLY A 39 -12.01 -9.28 -61.85
N GLY A 40 -11.68 -7.99 -61.89
CA GLY A 40 -12.56 -6.87 -62.24
C GLY A 40 -12.23 -5.60 -61.44
N GLU A 41 -11.78 -4.59 -62.18
CA GLU A 41 -11.80 -3.13 -61.98
C GLU A 41 -11.35 -2.52 -60.60
N PHE A 42 -10.34 -1.65 -60.70
CA PHE A 42 -9.83 -0.80 -59.61
C PHE A 42 -10.84 0.30 -59.28
N SER A 43 -11.48 0.22 -58.16
CA SER A 43 -11.97 1.36 -57.41
C SER A 43 -11.16 1.41 -56.08
N GLU A 44 -10.47 2.53 -55.84
CA GLU A 44 -9.72 2.73 -54.60
C GLU A 44 -10.67 2.60 -53.40
N PRO A 45 -10.37 1.71 -52.41
CA PRO A 45 -11.14 1.69 -51.18
C PRO A 45 -10.67 2.88 -50.34
N PHE A 46 -11.58 3.84 -50.13
CA PHE A 46 -11.44 4.76 -48.98
C PHE A 46 -11.27 3.93 -47.71
N LEU A 47 -10.06 3.91 -47.20
CA LEU A 47 -9.76 3.34 -45.89
C LEU A 47 -10.39 4.26 -44.86
N LEU A 48 -11.66 4.00 -44.50
CA LEU A 48 -12.24 4.53 -43.26
C LEU A 48 -11.46 3.94 -42.11
N LEU A 49 -10.39 4.61 -41.65
CA LEU A 49 -9.78 4.41 -40.40
C LEU A 49 -10.85 4.66 -39.32
N SER A 50 -11.59 3.61 -38.98
CA SER A 50 -12.40 3.64 -37.77
C SER A 50 -11.44 3.76 -36.61
N ILE A 51 -11.30 4.95 -36.06
CA ILE A 51 -10.60 5.16 -34.78
C ILE A 51 -11.48 4.43 -33.74
N GLN A 52 -11.18 3.18 -33.49
CA GLN A 52 -11.78 2.48 -32.37
C GLN A 52 -11.34 3.22 -31.12
N ARG A 53 -12.27 3.90 -30.46
CA ARG A 53 -12.00 4.46 -29.15
C ARG A 53 -11.50 3.32 -28.25
N PRO A 54 -10.38 3.49 -27.52
CA PRO A 54 -9.93 2.47 -26.61
C PRO A 54 -11.07 2.09 -25.67
N LEU A 55 -11.23 0.80 -25.43
CA LEU A 55 -12.26 0.28 -24.53
C LEU A 55 -12.02 0.87 -23.14
N MET A 56 -12.91 1.75 -22.70
CA MET A 56 -12.85 2.36 -21.39
C MET A 56 -13.27 1.32 -20.34
N LEU A 57 -12.51 1.21 -19.26
CA LEU A 57 -12.86 0.37 -18.12
C LEU A 57 -13.73 1.14 -17.12
N PRO A 58 -14.71 0.49 -16.49
CA PRO A 58 -15.46 1.09 -15.41
C PRO A 58 -14.52 1.33 -14.20
N ARG A 59 -14.77 2.39 -13.45
CA ARG A 59 -14.11 2.66 -12.17
C ARG A 59 -14.72 1.76 -11.10
N ALA A 60 -14.02 0.69 -10.76
CA ALA A 60 -14.46 -0.25 -9.72
C ALA A 60 -14.12 0.30 -8.33
N GLU A 61 -14.96 1.18 -7.81
CA GLU A 61 -14.78 1.78 -6.48
C GLU A 61 -15.09 0.76 -5.38
N ILE A 62 -14.15 0.56 -4.45
CA ILE A 62 -14.37 -0.22 -3.23
C ILE A 62 -15.05 0.61 -2.13
N PHE A 63 -14.84 1.92 -2.13
CA PHE A 63 -15.53 2.95 -1.38
C PHE A 63 -15.73 4.18 -2.27
N PRO A 64 -16.65 5.10 -1.94
CA PRO A 64 -16.81 6.32 -2.72
C PRO A 64 -15.49 7.05 -2.96
N ASN A 65 -15.09 7.17 -4.23
CA ASN A 65 -13.82 7.79 -4.67
C ASN A 65 -12.54 7.03 -4.30
N VAL A 66 -12.62 5.74 -3.99
CA VAL A 66 -11.47 4.88 -3.71
C VAL A 66 -11.50 3.64 -4.60
N ILE A 67 -10.42 3.44 -5.33
CA ILE A 67 -10.19 2.27 -6.18
C ILE A 67 -8.95 1.55 -5.66
N GLU A 68 -9.05 0.23 -5.49
CA GLU A 68 -7.91 -0.62 -5.19
C GLU A 68 -7.34 -1.18 -6.49
N LEU A 69 -6.05 -0.93 -6.72
CA LEU A 69 -5.30 -1.47 -7.85
C LEU A 69 -4.42 -2.60 -7.34
N ASN A 70 -5.00 -3.79 -7.24
CA ASN A 70 -4.30 -4.94 -6.69
C ASN A 70 -3.69 -5.80 -7.79
N PHE A 71 -2.37 -5.64 -7.99
CA PHE A 71 -1.59 -6.47 -8.91
C PHE A 71 -0.92 -7.67 -8.25
N GLN A 72 -1.07 -7.81 -6.94
CA GLN A 72 -0.33 -8.77 -6.15
C GLN A 72 -0.91 -10.15 -6.17
N ALA A 73 -2.16 -10.32 -6.58
CA ALA A 73 -2.79 -11.64 -6.70
C ALA A 73 -1.97 -12.65 -7.52
N ARG A 74 -0.93 -12.17 -8.23
CA ARG A 74 -0.02 -12.99 -9.05
C ARG A 74 1.42 -13.00 -8.55
N LYS A 75 1.77 -12.24 -7.51
CA LYS A 75 3.11 -12.16 -6.93
C LYS A 75 3.06 -12.56 -5.46
N ARG A 76 4.10 -13.23 -5.01
CA ARG A 76 4.18 -13.75 -3.63
C ARG A 76 4.25 -12.65 -2.57
N LEU A 77 4.81 -11.51 -2.91
CA LEU A 77 4.91 -10.31 -2.08
C LEU A 77 4.56 -9.10 -2.95
N GLY A 78 3.91 -8.15 -2.37
CA GLY A 78 3.55 -6.90 -3.03
C GLY A 78 2.42 -6.20 -2.25
N CYS A 79 2.16 -4.91 -2.48
CA CYS A 79 1.18 -4.11 -1.74
C CYS A 79 -0.08 -3.77 -2.53
N CYS A 80 -1.19 -3.51 -1.89
CA CYS A 80 -2.36 -2.86 -2.50
C CYS A 80 -2.01 -1.41 -2.81
N VAL A 81 -2.18 -1.00 -4.05
CA VAL A 81 -2.06 0.40 -4.47
C VAL A 81 -3.46 1.02 -4.45
N TYR A 82 -3.64 2.10 -3.71
CA TYR A 82 -4.92 2.78 -3.64
C TYR A 82 -4.93 4.05 -4.47
N LEU A 83 -5.90 4.15 -5.39
CA LEU A 83 -6.19 5.37 -6.11
C LEU A 83 -7.37 6.07 -5.43
N VAL A 84 -7.12 7.28 -4.91
CA VAL A 84 -8.14 8.16 -4.35
C VAL A 84 -8.37 9.31 -5.33
N PHE A 85 -9.64 9.67 -5.59
CA PHE A 85 -9.94 10.73 -6.53
C PHE A 85 -11.04 11.68 -6.05
N ASN A 86 -11.05 12.87 -6.64
CA ASN A 86 -12.10 13.86 -6.45
C ASN A 86 -12.31 14.66 -7.74
N GLY A 87 -13.41 14.41 -8.42
CA GLY A 87 -13.62 14.95 -9.76
C GLY A 87 -12.51 14.49 -10.73
N PRO A 88 -11.79 15.43 -11.37
CA PRO A 88 -10.70 15.09 -12.28
C PRO A 88 -9.36 14.78 -11.56
N ASP A 89 -9.18 15.23 -10.32
CA ASP A 89 -7.94 15.11 -9.56
C ASP A 89 -7.86 13.77 -8.84
N TRP A 90 -6.69 13.21 -8.77
CA TRP A 90 -6.44 11.93 -8.14
C TRP A 90 -5.04 11.83 -7.53
N MET A 91 -4.84 10.84 -6.67
CA MET A 91 -3.57 10.52 -6.05
C MET A 91 -3.41 9.00 -5.90
N LEU A 92 -2.17 8.55 -5.73
CA LEU A 92 -1.84 7.16 -5.39
C LEU A 92 -1.24 7.08 -4.00
N ILE A 93 -1.64 6.07 -3.27
CA ILE A 93 -1.00 5.61 -2.02
C ILE A 93 -0.29 4.31 -2.37
N ASP A 94 1.03 4.33 -2.23
CA ASP A 94 2.00 3.34 -2.71
C ASP A 94 1.97 3.13 -4.24
N ILE A 95 2.89 2.34 -4.74
CA ILE A 95 3.02 2.08 -6.18
C ILE A 95 3.45 0.64 -6.49
N GLY A 96 3.94 -0.09 -5.51
CA GLY A 96 4.42 -1.45 -5.71
C GLY A 96 5.79 -1.55 -6.39
N TYR A 97 6.00 -2.67 -7.05
CA TYR A 97 7.22 -2.95 -7.79
C TYR A 97 7.33 -2.20 -9.12
N ASP A 98 8.56 -1.92 -9.56
CA ASP A 98 8.84 -1.19 -10.80
C ASP A 98 8.22 -1.86 -12.04
N ASP A 99 8.24 -3.18 -12.11
CA ASP A 99 7.71 -3.96 -13.23
C ASP A 99 6.18 -3.93 -13.36
N THR A 100 5.45 -3.47 -12.33
CA THR A 100 3.99 -3.32 -12.37
C THR A 100 3.51 -1.91 -12.67
N VAL A 101 4.41 -0.92 -12.64
CA VAL A 101 4.03 0.50 -12.79
C VAL A 101 3.34 0.79 -14.11
N ASP A 102 3.86 0.26 -15.23
CA ASP A 102 3.24 0.51 -16.55
C ASP A 102 1.83 -0.06 -16.65
N GLU A 103 1.59 -1.22 -16.04
CA GLU A 103 0.28 -1.84 -16.01
C GLU A 103 -0.69 -1.00 -15.18
N ILE A 104 -0.27 -0.54 -13.99
CA ILE A 104 -1.03 0.38 -13.12
C ILE A 104 -1.40 1.64 -13.89
N ILE A 105 -0.43 2.31 -14.50
CA ILE A 105 -0.67 3.53 -15.27
C ILE A 105 -1.56 3.28 -16.49
N GLY A 106 -1.40 2.13 -17.14
CA GLY A 106 -2.27 1.68 -18.24
C GLY A 106 -3.72 1.52 -17.82
N LEU A 107 -3.99 0.94 -16.64
CA LEU A 107 -5.35 0.82 -16.08
C LEU A 107 -5.94 2.18 -15.72
N ILE A 108 -5.14 3.05 -15.08
CA ILE A 108 -5.56 4.42 -14.73
C ILE A 108 -6.03 5.16 -15.98
N ARG A 109 -5.27 5.09 -17.08
CA ARG A 109 -5.69 5.67 -18.38
C ARG A 109 -6.97 5.05 -18.92
N LYS A 110 -7.12 3.72 -18.84
CA LYS A 110 -8.33 3.01 -19.31
C LYS A 110 -9.57 3.35 -18.49
N MET A 111 -9.39 3.79 -17.23
CA MET A 111 -10.48 4.30 -16.38
C MET A 111 -10.77 5.80 -16.59
N ASP A 112 -10.20 6.41 -17.65
CA ASP A 112 -10.39 7.82 -18.01
C ASP A 112 -9.88 8.81 -16.95
N PHE A 113 -8.73 8.49 -16.32
CA PHE A 113 -8.02 9.46 -15.52
C PHE A 113 -6.90 10.11 -16.34
N SER A 114 -6.89 11.44 -16.37
CA SER A 114 -5.78 12.19 -16.97
C SER A 114 -4.55 12.09 -16.08
N LEU A 115 -3.41 11.66 -16.62
CA LEU A 115 -2.17 11.57 -15.85
C LEU A 115 -1.68 12.93 -15.34
N ALA A 116 -1.99 14.03 -16.06
CA ALA A 116 -1.65 15.38 -15.63
C ALA A 116 -2.38 15.82 -14.35
N ASN A 117 -3.46 15.11 -13.98
CA ASN A 117 -4.26 15.39 -12.80
C ASN A 117 -3.87 14.56 -11.57
N CYS A 118 -2.79 13.78 -11.66
CA CYS A 118 -2.19 13.18 -10.47
C CYS A 118 -1.61 14.28 -9.59
N ARG A 119 -2.14 14.42 -8.38
CA ARG A 119 -1.70 15.45 -7.43
C ARG A 119 -0.62 14.96 -6.50
N TYR A 120 -0.73 13.72 -6.05
CA TYR A 120 0.24 13.14 -5.11
C TYR A 120 0.59 11.71 -5.49
N LEU A 121 1.87 11.38 -5.29
CA LEU A 121 2.38 10.02 -5.14
C LEU A 121 2.83 9.88 -3.69
N ILE A 122 2.20 9.02 -2.92
CA ILE A 122 2.37 8.91 -1.48
C ILE A 122 3.04 7.59 -1.15
N ALA A 123 4.17 7.62 -0.43
CA ALA A 123 4.75 6.43 0.18
C ALA A 123 4.23 6.29 1.61
N THR A 124 3.65 5.12 1.94
CA THR A 124 3.33 4.76 3.33
C THR A 124 4.60 4.53 4.12
N HIS A 125 5.55 3.81 3.56
CA HIS A 125 6.89 3.55 4.10
C HIS A 125 7.86 3.15 2.96
N ALA A 126 9.06 2.69 3.30
CA ALA A 126 10.12 2.51 2.32
C ALA A 126 10.30 1.08 1.81
N ASP A 127 9.51 0.11 2.25
CA ASP A 127 9.69 -1.28 1.84
C ASP A 127 9.59 -1.46 0.33
N VAL A 128 10.41 -2.37 -0.19
CA VAL A 128 10.61 -2.56 -1.63
C VAL A 128 9.32 -2.84 -2.37
N ASP A 129 8.41 -3.59 -1.78
CA ASP A 129 7.12 -3.97 -2.37
C ASP A 129 6.09 -2.84 -2.36
N HIS A 130 6.35 -1.75 -1.64
CA HIS A 130 5.55 -0.53 -1.64
C HIS A 130 6.13 0.54 -2.54
N SER A 131 7.46 0.59 -2.64
CA SER A 131 8.14 1.81 -3.05
C SER A 131 9.09 1.68 -4.23
N GLN A 132 9.45 0.47 -4.68
CA GLN A 132 10.43 0.27 -5.75
C GLN A 132 10.04 1.01 -7.05
N GLY A 133 8.74 1.08 -7.34
CA GLY A 133 8.21 1.69 -8.55
C GLY A 133 8.20 3.23 -8.56
N PHE A 134 8.52 3.92 -7.44
CA PHE A 134 8.39 5.39 -7.39
C PHE A 134 9.23 6.13 -8.42
N LYS A 135 10.45 5.68 -8.69
CA LYS A 135 11.30 6.33 -9.70
C LYS A 135 10.65 6.32 -11.07
N ARG A 136 10.10 5.18 -11.47
CA ARG A 136 9.39 5.03 -12.74
C ARG A 136 8.08 5.81 -12.74
N ALA A 137 7.31 5.72 -11.66
CA ALA A 137 6.04 6.44 -11.50
C ALA A 137 6.24 7.95 -11.63
N LYS A 138 7.26 8.54 -10.99
CA LYS A 138 7.59 9.97 -11.14
C LYS A 138 7.92 10.35 -12.58
N THR A 139 8.53 9.47 -13.34
CA THR A 139 8.79 9.72 -14.78
C THR A 139 7.50 9.78 -15.59
N LEU A 140 6.51 8.94 -15.26
CA LEU A 140 5.22 8.86 -15.96
C LEU A 140 4.20 9.89 -15.46
N LEU A 141 4.38 10.38 -14.24
CA LEU A 141 3.51 11.33 -13.54
C LEU A 141 4.29 12.58 -13.09
N PRO A 142 4.90 13.33 -14.02
CA PRO A 142 5.83 14.42 -13.67
C PRO A 142 5.15 15.59 -12.95
N SER A 143 3.82 15.70 -12.99
CA SER A 143 3.05 16.75 -12.29
C SER A 143 2.71 16.36 -10.85
N ALA A 144 2.88 15.10 -10.46
CA ALA A 144 2.56 14.63 -9.13
C ALA A 144 3.65 15.02 -8.13
N VAL A 145 3.22 15.46 -6.94
CA VAL A 145 4.10 15.74 -5.81
C VAL A 145 4.34 14.45 -5.05
N ALA A 146 5.56 13.94 -5.05
CA ALA A 146 5.93 12.75 -4.28
C ALA A 146 6.13 13.12 -2.81
N VAL A 147 5.43 12.44 -1.91
CA VAL A 147 5.43 12.72 -0.47
C VAL A 147 5.58 11.44 0.36
N GLY A 148 6.22 11.55 1.52
CA GLY A 148 6.42 10.47 2.48
C GLY A 148 6.99 10.99 3.79
N HIS A 149 7.16 10.11 4.77
CA HIS A 149 7.82 10.47 6.02
C HIS A 149 9.31 10.76 5.79
N PRO A 150 9.93 11.70 6.53
CA PRO A 150 11.35 12.02 6.37
C PRO A 150 12.28 10.81 6.38
N GLU A 151 12.07 9.86 7.29
CA GLU A 151 12.90 8.64 7.37
C GLU A 151 12.71 7.74 6.16
N ALA A 152 11.48 7.51 5.69
CA ALA A 152 11.23 6.75 4.48
C ALA A 152 11.86 7.43 3.25
N ILE A 153 11.74 8.76 3.14
CA ILE A 153 12.33 9.55 2.06
C ILE A 153 13.84 9.38 2.02
N GLU A 154 14.51 9.36 3.16
CA GLU A 154 15.98 9.21 3.22
C GLU A 154 16.43 7.85 2.70
N LEU A 155 15.74 6.77 3.07
CA LEU A 155 16.00 5.42 2.57
C LEU A 155 15.80 5.33 1.05
N LEU A 156 14.72 5.93 0.56
CA LEU A 156 14.38 5.95 -0.86
C LEU A 156 15.35 6.85 -1.67
N ARG A 157 15.84 7.93 -1.08
CA ARG A 157 16.83 8.83 -1.68
C ARG A 157 18.17 8.14 -1.88
N THR A 158 18.57 7.28 -0.95
CA THR A 158 19.83 6.52 -1.01
C THR A 158 19.69 5.23 -1.81
N GLY A 159 18.47 4.68 -1.92
CA GLY A 159 18.23 3.36 -2.46
C GLY A 159 18.75 2.27 -1.54
N ASP A 160 18.59 2.42 -0.23
CA ASP A 160 19.03 1.45 0.77
C ASP A 160 18.31 0.12 0.57
N ARG A 161 19.06 -0.91 0.21
CA ARG A 161 18.50 -2.22 -0.13
C ARG A 161 18.28 -3.11 1.10
N ILE A 162 19.03 -2.88 2.16
CA ILE A 162 18.96 -3.70 3.38
C ILE A 162 17.73 -3.29 4.20
N VAL A 163 17.63 -2.00 4.54
CA VAL A 163 16.54 -1.48 5.38
C VAL A 163 15.19 -1.47 4.65
N THR A 164 15.18 -1.52 3.32
CA THR A 164 13.94 -1.60 2.52
C THR A 164 13.51 -3.03 2.17
N PHE A 165 14.14 -4.06 2.73
CA PHE A 165 13.93 -5.48 2.39
C PHE A 165 14.17 -5.83 0.91
N ALA A 166 14.82 -4.95 0.15
CA ALA A 166 15.24 -5.26 -1.22
C ALA A 166 16.40 -6.26 -1.25
N GLU A 167 17.13 -6.41 -0.14
CA GLU A 167 18.18 -7.40 0.02
C GLU A 167 18.03 -8.16 1.35
N ILE A 168 17.72 -9.46 1.26
CA ILE A 168 17.66 -10.38 2.37
C ILE A 168 18.52 -11.59 2.00
N SER A 169 19.82 -11.51 2.30
CA SER A 169 20.80 -12.51 1.90
C SER A 169 20.47 -13.92 2.40
N ALA A 170 19.93 -14.04 3.62
CA ALA A 170 19.49 -15.31 4.21
C ALA A 170 18.36 -16.01 3.43
N GLN A 171 17.59 -15.25 2.65
CA GLN A 171 16.48 -15.74 1.83
C GLN A 171 16.81 -15.75 0.32
N GLY A 172 18.00 -15.32 -0.05
CA GLY A 172 18.41 -15.21 -1.45
C GLY A 172 17.66 -14.10 -2.20
N ILE A 173 17.10 -13.12 -1.48
CA ILE A 173 16.42 -11.97 -2.07
C ILE A 173 17.46 -10.90 -2.39
N SER A 174 17.46 -10.43 -3.64
CA SER A 174 18.32 -9.34 -4.11
C SER A 174 17.59 -8.61 -5.24
N ILE A 175 16.94 -7.50 -4.87
CA ILE A 175 16.12 -6.66 -5.75
C ILE A 175 16.79 -5.30 -5.85
N GLU A 176 16.79 -4.71 -7.06
CA GLU A 176 17.28 -3.35 -7.24
C GLU A 176 16.34 -2.34 -6.58
N MET A 177 16.92 -1.38 -5.87
CA MET A 177 16.19 -0.29 -5.24
C MET A 177 16.69 1.04 -5.82
N PRO A 178 16.08 1.53 -6.93
CA PRO A 178 16.60 2.70 -7.62
C PRO A 178 16.39 3.97 -6.78
N PRO A 179 17.45 4.75 -6.48
CA PRO A 179 17.33 6.00 -5.77
C PRO A 179 16.30 6.94 -6.39
N VAL A 180 15.44 7.53 -5.56
CA VAL A 180 14.38 8.44 -6.00
C VAL A 180 14.30 9.66 -5.07
N GLN A 181 14.12 10.85 -5.67
CA GLN A 181 13.92 12.09 -4.92
C GLN A 181 12.44 12.34 -4.69
N PHE A 182 12.08 12.54 -3.44
CA PHE A 182 10.75 13.00 -3.05
C PHE A 182 10.71 14.53 -3.01
N ASP A 183 9.53 15.09 -3.25
CA ASP A 183 9.36 16.53 -3.39
C ASP A 183 9.08 17.20 -2.06
N ARG A 184 8.46 16.48 -1.12
CA ARG A 184 8.08 17.02 0.20
C ARG A 184 7.98 15.93 1.25
N ALA A 185 8.53 16.19 2.43
CA ALA A 185 8.28 15.40 3.63
C ALA A 185 6.91 15.75 4.23
N ILE A 186 6.22 14.76 4.77
CA ILE A 186 4.97 14.90 5.52
C ILE A 186 5.08 14.17 6.85
N ASN A 187 4.40 14.70 7.87
CA ASN A 187 4.50 14.22 9.24
C ASN A 187 3.12 14.08 9.88
N GLU A 188 3.09 13.61 11.13
CA GLU A 188 1.88 13.57 11.97
C GLU A 188 1.12 14.89 11.92
N GLY A 189 -0.20 14.80 11.68
CA GLY A 189 -1.11 15.93 11.70
C GLY A 189 -1.13 16.78 10.42
N ASP A 190 -0.27 16.48 9.44
CA ASP A 190 -0.38 17.10 8.12
C ASP A 190 -1.69 16.70 7.44
N VAL A 191 -2.18 17.58 6.56
CA VAL A 191 -3.38 17.32 5.76
C VAL A 191 -3.08 17.48 4.28
N LEU A 192 -3.25 16.42 3.51
CA LEU A 192 -3.22 16.48 2.06
C LEU A 192 -4.62 16.84 1.53
N LYS A 193 -4.68 17.78 0.59
CA LYS A 193 -5.94 18.22 0.00
C LYS A 193 -6.09 17.69 -1.42
N LEU A 194 -7.22 17.07 -1.70
CA LEU A 194 -7.61 16.62 -3.03
C LEU A 194 -9.00 17.19 -3.35
N GLY A 195 -9.03 18.39 -3.94
CA GLY A 195 -10.26 19.15 -4.07
C GLY A 195 -10.84 19.52 -2.69
N ASP A 196 -12.07 19.10 -2.42
CA ASP A 196 -12.74 19.27 -1.13
C ASP A 196 -12.42 18.15 -0.10
N LYS A 197 -11.78 17.08 -0.53
CA LYS A 197 -11.37 16.00 0.35
C LYS A 197 -10.13 16.39 1.15
N GLN A 198 -10.14 16.01 2.42
CA GLN A 198 -9.02 16.14 3.34
C GLN A 198 -8.55 14.75 3.73
N ILE A 199 -7.25 14.51 3.58
CA ILE A 199 -6.60 13.27 3.92
C ILE A 199 -5.60 13.59 5.04
N GLU A 200 -5.93 13.18 6.26
CA GLU A 200 -5.10 13.38 7.44
C GLU A 200 -3.93 12.39 7.42
N VAL A 201 -2.75 12.87 7.74
CA VAL A 201 -1.54 12.06 7.87
C VAL A 201 -1.40 11.62 9.33
N TRP A 202 -1.36 10.33 9.57
CA TRP A 202 -1.09 9.74 10.87
C TRP A 202 0.28 9.05 10.83
N HIS A 203 1.19 9.46 11.70
CA HIS A 203 2.41 8.70 11.92
C HIS A 203 2.07 7.48 12.78
N THR A 204 2.25 6.30 12.22
CA THR A 204 1.92 5.02 12.83
C THR A 204 3.10 4.07 12.77
N PRO A 205 4.20 4.41 13.49
CA PRO A 205 5.40 3.58 13.50
C PRO A 205 5.16 2.24 14.20
N GLY A 206 6.11 1.33 14.04
CA GLY A 206 6.12 0.01 14.64
C GLY A 206 6.56 -1.07 13.67
N HIS A 207 5.97 -1.14 12.48
CA HIS A 207 6.50 -1.93 11.38
C HIS A 207 7.81 -1.31 10.85
N THR A 208 7.78 -0.03 10.54
CA THR A 208 8.97 0.81 10.30
C THR A 208 8.84 2.14 11.05
N ASN A 209 9.97 2.80 11.35
CA ASN A 209 9.97 4.12 12.01
C ASN A 209 9.23 5.18 11.20
N GLY A 210 9.33 5.12 9.87
CA GLY A 210 8.77 6.12 8.96
C GLY A 210 7.38 5.76 8.42
N GLN A 211 6.66 4.80 9.02
CA GLN A 211 5.36 4.40 8.50
C GLN A 211 4.27 5.43 8.76
N LEU A 212 3.53 5.74 7.69
CA LEU A 212 2.36 6.61 7.72
C LEU A 212 1.08 5.84 7.38
N SER A 213 0.01 6.21 8.05
CA SER A 213 -1.36 5.88 7.66
C SER A 213 -2.10 7.14 7.22
N PHE A 214 -3.14 6.99 6.41
CA PHE A 214 -3.86 8.13 5.83
C PHE A 214 -5.35 8.00 6.13
N ARG A 215 -5.91 8.97 6.85
CA ARG A 215 -7.33 8.97 7.19
C ARG A 215 -8.11 9.86 6.23
N MET A 216 -9.19 9.30 5.68
CA MET A 216 -10.18 10.04 4.90
C MET A 216 -11.59 9.73 5.44
N GLY A 217 -12.15 10.64 6.23
CA GLY A 217 -13.43 10.41 6.91
C GLY A 217 -13.40 9.21 7.86
N ASN A 218 -14.21 8.19 7.61
CA ASN A 218 -14.25 6.95 8.38
C ASN A 218 -13.36 5.83 7.84
N LEU A 219 -12.56 6.11 6.78
CA LEU A 219 -11.60 5.19 6.18
C LEU A 219 -10.19 5.48 6.72
N LEU A 220 -9.41 4.44 6.97
CA LEU A 220 -7.98 4.52 7.25
C LEU A 220 -7.22 3.61 6.27
N PHE A 221 -6.40 4.19 5.41
CA PHE A 221 -5.36 3.47 4.68
C PHE A 221 -4.27 3.13 5.68
N SER A 222 -4.32 1.92 6.21
CA SER A 222 -3.63 1.55 7.45
C SER A 222 -2.19 1.06 7.22
N ALA A 223 -1.72 1.03 5.99
CA ALA A 223 -0.41 0.48 5.65
C ALA A 223 -0.23 -0.92 6.27
N ASP A 224 0.92 -1.20 6.85
CA ASP A 224 1.28 -2.49 7.43
C ASP A 224 1.05 -2.58 8.95
N ASN A 225 0.05 -1.84 9.45
CA ASN A 225 -0.28 -1.91 10.87
C ASN A 225 -0.98 -3.22 11.25
N ILE A 226 -2.04 -3.58 10.53
CA ILE A 226 -2.83 -4.79 10.83
C ILE A 226 -3.62 -5.23 9.60
N TYR A 227 -3.72 -6.54 9.43
CA TYR A 227 -4.42 -7.18 8.32
C TYR A 227 -5.71 -7.85 8.81
N ARG A 228 -6.57 -8.24 7.86
CA ARG A 228 -7.89 -8.81 8.15
C ARG A 228 -7.87 -10.07 9.02
N ASP A 229 -6.80 -10.84 8.98
CA ASP A 229 -6.61 -12.04 9.81
C ASP A 229 -6.02 -11.75 11.19
N GLY A 230 -5.77 -10.47 11.52
CA GLY A 230 -5.17 -10.02 12.76
C GLY A 230 -3.65 -10.12 12.81
N CYS A 231 -2.98 -10.55 11.72
CA CYS A 231 -1.55 -10.40 11.62
C CYS A 231 -1.17 -8.93 11.52
N VAL A 232 0.01 -8.59 11.96
CA VAL A 232 0.63 -7.26 11.82
C VAL A 232 1.75 -7.32 10.80
N GLY A 233 2.23 -6.17 10.36
CA GLY A 233 3.42 -6.08 9.52
C GLY A 233 4.62 -6.79 10.14
N ASN A 234 5.59 -7.15 9.32
CA ASN A 234 6.78 -7.85 9.77
C ASN A 234 7.52 -7.07 10.87
N ILE A 235 8.07 -7.78 11.84
CA ILE A 235 8.83 -7.21 12.97
C ILE A 235 10.28 -7.63 12.83
N ASP A 236 11.14 -6.68 12.50
CA ASP A 236 12.58 -6.85 12.42
C ASP A 236 13.27 -5.55 12.84
N ALA A 237 13.98 -5.57 13.96
CA ALA A 237 14.65 -4.37 14.49
C ALA A 237 15.73 -3.83 13.55
N HIS A 238 16.38 -4.66 12.72
CA HIS A 238 17.35 -4.18 11.72
C HIS A 238 16.68 -3.38 10.61
N HIS A 239 15.38 -3.54 10.44
CA HIS A 239 14.52 -2.83 9.52
C HIS A 239 13.84 -1.59 10.14
N GLY A 240 14.08 -1.33 11.42
CA GLY A 240 13.49 -0.22 12.15
C GLY A 240 12.12 -0.53 12.75
N SER A 241 11.80 -1.81 12.96
CA SER A 241 10.59 -2.18 13.71
C SER A 241 10.79 -1.94 15.19
N ASP A 242 9.71 -1.50 15.85
CA ASP A 242 9.64 -1.24 17.28
C ASP A 242 8.31 -1.71 17.86
N ILE A 243 8.33 -2.68 18.78
CA ILE A 243 7.10 -3.25 19.34
C ILE A 243 6.34 -2.25 20.21
N PRO A 244 6.95 -1.47 21.09
CA PRO A 244 6.29 -0.40 21.83
C PRO A 244 5.56 0.59 20.93
N ASP A 245 6.17 1.01 19.83
CA ASP A 245 5.54 1.93 18.89
C ASP A 245 4.41 1.26 18.10
N PHE A 246 4.54 -0.03 17.76
CA PHE A 246 3.45 -0.80 17.18
C PHE A 246 2.23 -0.85 18.10
N ILE A 247 2.46 -1.09 19.41
CA ILE A 247 1.39 -1.09 20.42
C ILE A 247 0.70 0.27 20.49
N LYS A 248 1.45 1.38 20.48
CA LYS A 248 0.89 2.74 20.46
C LYS A 248 0.06 2.99 19.22
N SER A 249 0.58 2.64 18.04
CA SER A 249 -0.10 2.81 16.75
C SER A 249 -1.40 2.02 16.68
N LEU A 250 -1.38 0.74 17.05
CA LEU A 250 -2.58 -0.09 17.08
C LEU A 250 -3.60 0.37 18.12
N THR A 251 -3.14 0.83 19.30
CA THR A 251 -4.01 1.41 20.33
C THR A 251 -4.73 2.64 19.80
N ARG A 252 -4.01 3.55 19.11
CA ARG A 252 -4.61 4.72 18.46
C ARG A 252 -5.65 4.32 17.42
N ILE A 253 -5.37 3.32 16.57
CA ILE A 253 -6.32 2.83 15.57
C ILE A 253 -7.55 2.24 16.24
N ARG A 254 -7.39 1.43 17.28
CA ARG A 254 -8.49 0.84 18.06
C ARG A 254 -9.41 1.91 18.63
N ASP A 255 -8.84 2.92 19.27
CA ASP A 255 -9.58 3.96 20.02
C ASP A 255 -10.15 5.05 19.11
N SER A 256 -9.78 5.08 17.84
CA SER A 256 -10.29 6.03 16.86
C SER A 256 -11.74 5.72 16.45
N ASP A 257 -12.37 6.69 15.79
CA ASP A 257 -13.70 6.58 15.20
C ASP A 257 -13.69 6.10 13.73
N VAL A 258 -12.52 5.65 13.20
CA VAL A 258 -12.48 5.02 11.87
C VAL A 258 -13.28 3.73 11.88
N GLU A 259 -13.97 3.44 10.78
CA GLU A 259 -14.82 2.25 10.65
C GLU A 259 -14.20 1.18 9.75
N TRP A 260 -13.37 1.58 8.81
CA TRP A 260 -12.79 0.69 7.82
C TRP A 260 -11.28 0.84 7.77
N LEU A 261 -10.60 -0.29 7.68
CA LEU A 261 -9.15 -0.37 7.48
C LEU A 261 -8.88 -0.88 6.06
N LEU A 262 -8.02 -0.16 5.37
CA LEU A 262 -7.53 -0.45 4.04
C LEU A 262 -6.03 -0.74 4.15
N PRO A 263 -5.65 -1.99 4.46
CA PRO A 263 -4.25 -2.36 4.67
C PRO A 263 -3.51 -2.47 3.35
N SER A 264 -2.19 -2.43 3.40
CA SER A 264 -1.39 -2.64 2.20
C SER A 264 -1.35 -4.11 1.75
N HIS A 265 -1.69 -5.05 2.61
CA HIS A 265 -1.79 -6.47 2.26
C HIS A 265 -3.14 -7.05 2.66
N GLY A 266 -3.74 -7.79 1.72
CA GLY A 266 -5.05 -8.39 1.89
C GLY A 266 -6.21 -7.41 1.68
N PRO A 267 -7.45 -7.85 1.87
CA PRO A 267 -8.63 -7.06 1.54
C PRO A 267 -8.91 -5.98 2.60
N ALA A 268 -9.51 -4.88 2.17
CA ALA A 268 -10.13 -3.91 3.07
C ALA A 268 -11.17 -4.60 3.97
N PHE A 269 -11.25 -4.19 5.24
CA PHE A 269 -12.15 -4.80 6.21
C PHE A 269 -12.68 -3.77 7.22
N ARG A 270 -13.84 -4.10 7.80
CA ARG A 270 -14.40 -3.29 8.87
C ARG A 270 -13.55 -3.43 10.14
N LYS A 271 -13.23 -2.29 10.76
CA LYS A 271 -12.44 -2.28 11.99
C LYS A 271 -13.14 -3.17 13.06
N ASP A 272 -12.36 -4.09 13.62
CA ASP A 272 -12.77 -4.98 14.70
C ASP A 272 -11.83 -4.76 15.90
N ASN A 273 -12.34 -4.15 16.94
CA ASN A 273 -11.55 -3.88 18.14
C ASN A 273 -11.09 -5.15 18.84
N ALA A 274 -11.87 -6.24 18.81
CA ALA A 274 -11.44 -7.51 19.39
C ALA A 274 -10.25 -8.12 18.64
N LEU A 275 -10.23 -7.97 17.31
CA LEU A 275 -9.10 -8.37 16.48
C LEU A 275 -7.84 -7.57 16.84
N ILE A 276 -7.97 -6.24 16.98
CA ILE A 276 -6.85 -5.35 17.33
C ILE A 276 -6.36 -5.68 18.76
N GLU A 277 -7.24 -5.89 19.72
CA GLU A 277 -6.88 -6.28 21.09
C GLU A 277 -6.12 -7.61 21.13
N SER A 278 -6.52 -8.58 20.29
CA SER A 278 -5.78 -9.83 20.14
C SER A 278 -4.35 -9.61 19.60
N ALA A 279 -4.20 -8.69 18.65
CA ALA A 279 -2.87 -8.33 18.13
C ALA A 279 -2.02 -7.63 19.20
N LEU A 280 -2.59 -6.67 19.92
CA LEU A 280 -1.94 -5.98 21.04
C LEU A 280 -1.46 -6.96 22.12
N ALA A 281 -2.31 -7.92 22.51
CA ALA A 281 -1.94 -8.94 23.49
C ALA A 281 -0.79 -9.88 23.01
N ARG A 282 -0.67 -10.09 21.70
CA ARG A 282 0.47 -10.83 21.15
C ARG A 282 1.74 -9.99 21.16
N LEU A 283 1.66 -8.72 20.76
CA LEU A 283 2.80 -7.81 20.77
C LEU A 283 3.34 -7.61 22.19
N ASP A 284 2.47 -7.44 23.18
CA ASP A 284 2.84 -7.36 24.58
C ASP A 284 3.61 -8.61 25.04
N ARG A 285 3.19 -9.81 24.65
CA ARG A 285 3.94 -11.04 24.93
C ARG A 285 5.29 -11.07 24.23
N TYR A 286 5.35 -10.63 22.96
CA TYR A 286 6.63 -10.63 22.23
C TYR A 286 7.65 -9.68 22.85
N GLN A 287 7.19 -8.54 23.37
CA GLN A 287 8.03 -7.59 24.08
C GLN A 287 8.75 -8.22 25.30
N HIS A 288 8.13 -9.21 25.94
CA HIS A 288 8.65 -9.89 27.13
C HIS A 288 9.28 -11.26 26.83
N MET A 289 9.50 -11.62 25.58
CA MET A 289 10.09 -12.89 25.17
C MET A 289 11.56 -12.70 24.79
N ALA A 290 12.43 -12.59 25.80
CA ALA A 290 13.86 -12.34 25.62
C ALA A 290 14.59 -13.39 24.75
N ASP A 291 14.06 -14.61 24.67
CA ASP A 291 14.59 -15.73 23.88
C ASP A 291 14.02 -15.79 22.45
N PHE A 292 13.17 -14.84 22.07
CA PHE A 292 12.53 -14.83 20.75
C PHE A 292 13.50 -14.55 19.59
N GLY A 293 14.72 -14.10 19.88
CA GLY A 293 15.78 -13.93 18.88
C GLY A 293 15.61 -12.69 17.97
N THR A 294 14.80 -11.72 18.36
CA THR A 294 14.69 -10.42 17.69
C THR A 294 15.33 -9.32 18.52
N CYS A 295 15.95 -8.33 17.88
CA CYS A 295 16.49 -7.18 18.59
C CYS A 295 15.39 -6.20 19.05
N ALA A 296 14.14 -6.46 18.75
CA ALA A 296 12.98 -5.62 19.11
C ALA A 296 12.34 -6.03 20.44
N VAL A 297 12.93 -6.98 21.16
CA VAL A 297 12.44 -7.42 22.48
C VAL A 297 12.96 -6.48 23.54
N ASP A 298 12.08 -5.99 24.37
CA ASP A 298 12.39 -5.22 25.56
C ASP A 298 12.87 -6.16 26.71
N TRP A 299 13.81 -5.69 27.53
CA TRP A 299 14.39 -6.47 28.62
C TRP A 299 14.25 -5.73 29.95
N PRO A 300 13.04 -5.58 30.49
CA PRO A 300 12.80 -4.75 31.66
C PRO A 300 13.65 -5.14 32.90
N LEU A 301 13.89 -6.44 33.09
CA LEU A 301 14.72 -6.89 34.20
C LEU A 301 16.19 -6.51 34.04
N LEU A 302 16.70 -6.42 32.81
CA LEU A 302 18.06 -5.97 32.56
C LEU A 302 18.17 -4.47 32.81
N ASP A 303 17.20 -3.68 32.36
CA ASP A 303 17.15 -2.24 32.58
C ASP A 303 17.09 -1.92 34.09
N GLU A 304 16.22 -2.61 34.85
CA GLU A 304 16.15 -2.47 36.31
C GLU A 304 17.48 -2.79 36.96
N TRP A 305 18.13 -3.85 36.53
CA TRP A 305 19.43 -4.28 37.10
C TRP A 305 20.54 -3.28 36.76
N GLU A 306 20.59 -2.76 35.55
CA GLU A 306 21.57 -1.72 35.17
C GLU A 306 21.34 -0.42 35.95
N ASP A 307 20.07 -0.04 36.16
CA ASP A 307 19.69 1.10 36.99
C ASP A 307 20.15 0.90 38.46
N GLU A 308 19.97 -0.29 39.02
CA GLU A 308 20.40 -0.62 40.38
C GLU A 308 21.93 -0.56 40.50
N LEU A 309 22.67 -1.07 39.50
CA LEU A 309 24.12 -0.96 39.44
C LEU A 309 24.57 0.50 39.38
N THR A 310 23.92 1.32 38.56
CA THR A 310 24.21 2.76 38.40
C THR A 310 23.97 3.53 39.69
N ARG A 311 22.94 3.16 40.45
CA ARG A 311 22.62 3.73 41.75
C ARG A 311 23.48 3.17 42.90
N GLY A 312 24.33 2.22 42.60
CA GLY A 312 25.19 1.58 43.61
C GLY A 312 24.44 0.66 44.60
N VAL A 313 23.27 0.18 44.22
CA VAL A 313 22.43 -0.72 45.03
C VAL A 313 22.99 -2.15 44.97
N LEU A 314 23.44 -2.57 43.80
CA LEU A 314 24.07 -3.88 43.61
C LEU A 314 25.61 -3.78 43.65
N PRO A 315 26.30 -4.78 44.18
CA PRO A 315 27.75 -4.80 44.16
C PRO A 315 28.24 -5.01 42.73
N THR A 316 29.12 -4.12 42.27
CA THR A 316 29.85 -4.34 41.01
C THR A 316 30.68 -5.60 41.13
N LYS A 317 30.58 -6.55 40.22
CA LYS A 317 31.48 -7.69 40.14
C LYS A 317 32.87 -7.16 39.78
N ASN A 318 33.84 -7.26 40.72
CA ASN A 318 35.25 -7.01 40.45
C ASN A 318 35.83 -8.13 39.59
#